data_7bc23c62bd68868e81f4fc7601253026
#
_entry.id   7bc23c62bd68868e81f4fc7601253026
#
_cell.length_a   1.000
_cell.length_b   1.000
_cell.length_c   1.000
_cell.angle_alpha   90.00
_cell.angle_beta   90.00
_cell.angle_gamma   90.00
#
_symmetry.space_group_name_H-M   'P 1'
#
loop_
_entity.id
_entity.type
_entity.pdbx_description
1 polymer ?
#
loop_
_entity_poly.entity_id
_entity_poly.type
_entity_poly.pdbx_seq_one_letter_code
_entity_poly.pdbx_strand_id
1 'polypeptide(L)'
;VHVPRVEVTISVACEGHGGVSDHTGGVATEAGHQAIQPDEVDVVVIGGGQAGLATGFYLRRAGLVPGREMVILDASDRPGGAWPHMWDGLRLFSPAGYSSLPGWMMPPWDDARRGFPPRDHVVEYLTRYEERYDLKVRRPCRVESVRRADDDPRGRLLVDAAGLSLSARAVVSATGTWDRPFWPTYPGMRAFRGRQLHASGYRAPGELAGQSVVVVGGGNSAAQILAEVSTVAQTTWVTTRRPRFLPDDVDGRVLFATARARIEALEEGREHAGVAGLGDIVMVDSVKDARERGVLHAQPMFTRLTADGVAWADGTTLACDAVIWCTGFRPALRHLRPLGLRARSGHIPVGGASGTQALEDPRVHLVGYGHWTGPASATLAGVGPSARAVAAVLTRP
;
A
#
# COMPACT_ATOMS: atom_id res chain seq x y z
N VAL A 1 -17.07 -13.36 35.55
CA VAL A 1 -16.48 -12.28 36.33
C VAL A 1 -16.73 -10.99 35.58
N HIS A 2 -17.55 -10.15 36.14
CA HIS A 2 -18.08 -8.90 35.58
C HIS A 2 -17.10 -7.77 35.87
N VAL A 3 -16.70 -6.99 34.86
CA VAL A 3 -15.87 -5.78 35.02
C VAL A 3 -16.72 -4.56 34.65
N PRO A 4 -16.90 -3.55 35.53
CA PRO A 4 -17.74 -2.40 35.26
C PRO A 4 -17.04 -1.38 34.34
N ARG A 5 -17.83 -0.78 33.45
CA ARG A 5 -17.50 0.43 32.70
C ARG A 5 -17.44 1.65 33.62
N VAL A 6 -16.38 2.42 33.49
CA VAL A 6 -16.26 3.74 34.06
C VAL A 6 -16.53 4.75 32.95
N GLU A 7 -17.64 5.45 33.06
CA GLU A 7 -17.93 6.66 32.26
C GLU A 7 -17.29 7.87 32.96
N VAL A 8 -16.47 8.60 32.25
CA VAL A 8 -15.93 9.90 32.71
C VAL A 8 -16.69 11.00 31.99
N THR A 9 -17.57 11.64 32.71
CA THR A 9 -18.27 12.88 32.29
C THR A 9 -17.39 14.07 32.67
N ILE A 10 -16.95 14.86 31.70
CA ILE A 10 -16.31 16.15 31.95
C ILE A 10 -17.37 17.23 31.78
N SER A 11 -17.72 17.86 32.92
CA SER A 11 -18.58 19.03 32.98
C SER A 11 -17.72 20.29 33.01
N VAL A 12 -17.90 21.18 32.03
CA VAL A 12 -17.31 22.53 32.06
C VAL A 12 -18.39 23.50 32.40
N ALA A 13 -18.29 24.07 33.61
CA ALA A 13 -19.11 25.18 34.05
C ALA A 13 -18.51 26.51 33.56
N CYS A 14 -19.32 27.35 32.95
CA CYS A 14 -19.07 28.80 32.82
C CYS A 14 -20.19 29.55 33.55
N GLU A 15 -19.86 30.22 34.65
CA GLU A 15 -20.63 31.30 35.29
C GLU A 15 -20.48 32.56 34.41
N GLY A 16 -21.40 33.45 34.25
CA GLY A 16 -22.56 34.03 34.77
C GLY A 16 -22.53 35.54 34.60
N HIS A 17 -23.62 36.18 34.65
CA HIS A 17 -24.04 37.59 34.79
C HIS A 17 -24.75 38.09 33.53
N GLY A 18 -26.05 38.19 33.50
CA GLY A 18 -26.94 39.13 34.24
C GLY A 18 -27.41 40.24 33.31
N GLY A 19 -28.72 40.28 32.99
CA GLY A 19 -29.33 41.42 32.32
C GLY A 19 -30.65 41.09 31.63
N VAL A 20 -31.75 41.36 32.30
CA VAL A 20 -33.16 41.25 31.88
C VAL A 20 -33.52 42.36 30.89
N SER A 21 -34.21 42.02 29.79
CA SER A 21 -35.33 42.82 29.28
C SER A 21 -36.13 42.02 28.24
N ASP A 22 -37.42 41.92 28.49
CA ASP A 22 -38.47 41.46 27.60
C ASP A 22 -38.49 42.21 26.25
N HIS A 23 -38.66 41.49 25.13
CA HIS A 23 -39.62 41.86 24.11
C HIS A 23 -39.94 40.66 23.21
N THR A 24 -41.22 40.37 23.14
CA THR A 24 -41.95 39.49 22.24
C THR A 24 -41.67 39.73 20.77
N GLY A 25 -41.52 38.65 20.02
CA GLY A 25 -41.57 38.70 18.56
C GLY A 25 -41.01 37.42 17.93
N GLY A 26 -41.86 36.39 17.77
CA GLY A 26 -41.47 35.16 17.11
C GLY A 26 -41.24 35.37 15.62
N VAL A 27 -40.12 34.90 15.14
CA VAL A 27 -39.95 34.36 13.81
C VAL A 27 -38.97 33.19 13.97
N ALA A 28 -39.48 31.98 13.92
CA ALA A 28 -38.66 30.78 13.75
C ALA A 28 -38.12 30.80 12.36
N THR A 29 -36.90 31.26 12.17
CA THR A 29 -36.12 30.97 10.95
C THR A 29 -35.62 29.55 11.10
N GLU A 30 -36.34 28.60 10.49
CA GLU A 30 -35.76 27.32 10.10
C GLU A 30 -34.55 27.62 9.21
N ALA A 31 -33.35 27.56 9.76
CA ALA A 31 -32.12 27.49 9.00
C ALA A 31 -32.14 26.11 8.32
N GLY A 32 -32.76 26.05 7.17
CA GLY A 32 -32.69 24.89 6.31
C GLY A 32 -31.22 24.62 6.02
N HIS A 33 -30.68 23.54 6.59
CA HIS A 33 -29.45 22.94 6.10
C HIS A 33 -29.74 22.53 4.64
N GLN A 34 -29.43 23.41 3.69
CA GLN A 34 -29.31 22.99 2.31
C GLN A 34 -28.21 21.91 2.29
N ALA A 35 -28.62 20.65 2.17
CA ALA A 35 -27.72 19.56 1.93
C ALA A 35 -26.92 19.91 0.67
N ILE A 36 -25.63 20.17 0.82
CA ILE A 36 -24.72 20.39 -0.32
C ILE A 36 -24.84 19.17 -1.20
N GLN A 37 -25.38 19.31 -2.39
CA GLN A 37 -25.45 18.22 -3.34
C GLN A 37 -24.01 17.85 -3.74
N PRO A 38 -23.64 16.57 -3.68
CA PRO A 38 -22.29 16.15 -4.03
C PRO A 38 -22.05 16.37 -5.52
N ASP A 39 -20.86 16.87 -5.88
CA ASP A 39 -20.45 17.04 -7.26
C ASP A 39 -20.47 15.70 -8.00
N GLU A 40 -21.08 15.66 -9.17
CA GLU A 40 -21.19 14.45 -9.97
C GLU A 40 -19.96 14.22 -10.86
N VAL A 41 -19.41 13.01 -10.82
CA VAL A 41 -18.31 12.55 -11.66
C VAL A 41 -18.58 11.15 -12.19
N ASP A 42 -17.93 10.76 -13.28
CA ASP A 42 -18.05 9.39 -13.77
C ASP A 42 -17.24 8.42 -12.92
N VAL A 43 -15.98 8.73 -12.66
CA VAL A 43 -15.05 7.84 -11.97
C VAL A 43 -14.27 8.57 -10.89
N VAL A 44 -14.25 8.00 -9.68
CA VAL A 44 -13.30 8.39 -8.64
C VAL A 44 -12.23 7.33 -8.50
N VAL A 45 -10.97 7.72 -8.66
CA VAL A 45 -9.79 6.89 -8.36
C VAL A 45 -9.25 7.28 -7.00
N ILE A 46 -9.18 6.32 -6.08
CA ILE A 46 -8.71 6.54 -4.70
C ILE A 46 -7.29 6.03 -4.56
N GLY A 47 -6.34 6.95 -4.38
CA GLY A 47 -4.89 6.71 -4.32
C GLY A 47 -4.17 7.24 -5.56
N GLY A 48 -3.20 8.14 -5.35
CA GLY A 48 -2.35 8.77 -6.38
C GLY A 48 -0.98 8.12 -6.53
N GLY A 49 -0.83 6.86 -6.10
CA GLY A 49 0.38 6.07 -6.34
C GLY A 49 0.41 5.46 -7.75
N GLN A 50 1.39 4.58 -8.00
CA GLN A 50 1.59 3.95 -9.32
C GLN A 50 0.32 3.33 -9.94
N ALA A 51 -0.54 2.73 -9.13
CA ALA A 51 -1.77 2.10 -9.61
C ALA A 51 -2.85 3.13 -10.01
N GLY A 52 -3.00 4.18 -9.21
CA GLY A 52 -3.93 5.27 -9.52
C GLY A 52 -3.48 6.07 -10.74
N LEU A 53 -2.18 6.37 -10.84
CA LEU A 53 -1.63 7.09 -12.00
C LEU A 53 -1.77 6.29 -13.30
N ALA A 54 -1.48 4.98 -13.28
CA ALA A 54 -1.70 4.10 -14.44
C ALA A 54 -3.18 4.02 -14.84
N THR A 55 -4.08 3.96 -13.87
CA THR A 55 -5.53 3.97 -14.11
C THR A 55 -5.97 5.32 -14.71
N GLY A 56 -5.53 6.43 -14.13
CA GLY A 56 -5.82 7.77 -14.62
C GLY A 56 -5.32 7.99 -16.06
N PHE A 57 -4.13 7.49 -16.38
CA PHE A 57 -3.60 7.52 -17.74
C PHE A 57 -4.55 6.83 -18.74
N TYR A 58 -5.01 5.62 -18.44
CA TYR A 58 -5.88 4.89 -19.36
C TYR A 58 -7.29 5.48 -19.45
N LEU A 59 -7.85 5.97 -18.34
CA LEU A 59 -9.14 6.67 -18.33
C LEU A 59 -9.06 7.95 -19.19
N ARG A 60 -8.02 8.76 -19.01
CA ARG A 60 -7.77 9.96 -19.85
C ARG A 60 -7.61 9.59 -21.32
N ARG A 61 -6.83 8.55 -21.62
CA ARG A 61 -6.63 8.07 -23.00
C ARG A 61 -7.95 7.57 -23.63
N ALA A 62 -8.86 7.08 -22.83
CA ALA A 62 -10.20 6.66 -23.26
C ALA A 62 -11.22 7.80 -23.35
N GLY A 63 -10.80 9.06 -23.10
CA GLY A 63 -11.58 10.26 -23.31
C GLY A 63 -12.10 10.97 -22.07
N LEU A 64 -11.94 10.41 -20.85
CA LEU A 64 -12.40 11.09 -19.63
C LEU A 64 -11.48 12.28 -19.29
N VAL A 65 -12.10 13.40 -18.96
CA VAL A 65 -11.42 14.65 -18.60
C VAL A 65 -11.01 14.63 -17.12
N PRO A 66 -9.68 14.70 -16.81
CA PRO A 66 -9.20 14.77 -15.44
C PRO A 66 -9.70 16.00 -14.68
N GLY A 67 -10.13 15.80 -13.44
CA GLY A 67 -10.65 16.85 -12.57
C GLY A 67 -12.12 17.21 -12.82
N ARG A 68 -12.75 16.63 -13.83
CA ARG A 68 -14.16 16.85 -14.19
C ARG A 68 -14.94 15.53 -14.27
N GLU A 69 -14.63 14.66 -15.22
CA GLU A 69 -15.30 13.36 -15.42
C GLU A 69 -14.62 12.26 -14.62
N MET A 70 -13.30 12.33 -14.45
CA MET A 70 -12.57 11.50 -13.51
C MET A 70 -11.81 12.35 -12.49
N VAL A 71 -11.82 11.92 -11.23
CA VAL A 71 -11.10 12.57 -10.14
C VAL A 71 -10.20 11.57 -9.45
N ILE A 72 -8.92 11.94 -9.26
CA ILE A 72 -7.97 11.13 -8.48
C ILE A 72 -7.76 11.81 -7.13
N LEU A 73 -8.03 11.09 -6.04
CA LEU A 73 -7.90 11.56 -4.67
C LEU A 73 -6.74 10.84 -3.98
N ASP A 74 -5.80 11.58 -3.41
CA ASP A 74 -4.66 11.00 -2.71
C ASP A 74 -4.52 11.59 -1.30
N ALA A 75 -4.34 10.71 -0.33
CA ALA A 75 -4.19 11.07 1.08
C ALA A 75 -2.85 11.70 1.42
N SER A 76 -1.82 11.50 0.58
CA SER A 76 -0.49 12.08 0.75
C SER A 76 -0.51 13.59 0.48
N ASP A 77 0.45 14.30 1.04
CA ASP A 77 0.73 15.72 0.75
C ASP A 77 1.61 15.92 -0.50
N ARG A 78 2.23 14.84 -1.00
CA ARG A 78 3.18 14.85 -2.12
C ARG A 78 3.01 13.66 -3.06
N PRO A 79 3.46 13.76 -4.33
CA PRO A 79 3.45 12.67 -5.30
C PRO A 79 4.34 11.48 -4.91
N GLY A 80 4.15 10.36 -5.62
CA GLY A 80 4.99 9.18 -5.51
C GLY A 80 4.39 8.02 -4.71
N GLY A 81 3.19 8.18 -4.13
CA GLY A 81 2.49 7.12 -3.38
C GLY A 81 3.32 6.62 -2.19
N ALA A 82 3.62 5.32 -2.14
CA ALA A 82 4.41 4.72 -1.06
C ALA A 82 5.92 4.99 -1.15
N TRP A 83 6.46 5.31 -2.33
CA TRP A 83 7.90 5.41 -2.58
C TRP A 83 8.62 6.45 -1.71
N PRO A 84 8.09 7.66 -1.47
CA PRO A 84 8.73 8.65 -0.60
C PRO A 84 8.93 8.19 0.85
N HIS A 85 8.19 7.17 1.27
CA HIS A 85 8.19 6.64 2.64
C HIS A 85 9.08 5.40 2.81
N MET A 86 9.64 4.85 1.73
CA MET A 86 10.57 3.72 1.78
C MET A 86 11.91 4.14 2.38
N TRP A 87 12.74 3.17 2.78
CA TRP A 87 14.07 3.44 3.33
C TRP A 87 15.03 3.99 2.28
N ASP A 88 16.07 4.68 2.74
CA ASP A 88 16.94 5.48 1.88
C ASP A 88 17.79 4.64 0.90
N GLY A 89 18.21 3.45 1.31
CA GLY A 89 18.99 2.53 0.48
C GLY A 89 18.17 1.72 -0.53
N LEU A 90 16.84 1.88 -0.56
CA LEU A 90 16.01 1.08 -1.47
C LEU A 90 16.32 1.39 -2.94
N ARG A 91 16.54 0.30 -3.69
CA ARG A 91 16.68 0.34 -5.16
C ARG A 91 15.66 -0.56 -5.82
N LEU A 92 15.36 -0.25 -7.08
CA LEU A 92 14.67 -1.19 -7.94
C LEU A 92 15.51 -2.47 -8.10
N PHE A 93 14.87 -3.54 -8.54
CA PHE A 93 15.54 -4.80 -8.89
C PHE A 93 15.50 -5.07 -10.41
N SER A 94 15.32 -4.00 -11.19
CA SER A 94 15.29 -4.01 -12.66
C SER A 94 15.73 -2.65 -13.21
N PRO A 95 16.25 -2.60 -14.46
CA PRO A 95 16.55 -1.35 -15.14
C PRO A 95 15.32 -0.43 -15.27
N ALA A 96 15.55 0.87 -15.35
CA ALA A 96 14.51 1.90 -15.46
C ALA A 96 13.47 1.58 -16.55
N GLY A 97 13.91 1.19 -17.75
CA GLY A 97 13.01 0.86 -18.87
C GLY A 97 12.07 -0.33 -18.61
N TYR A 98 12.42 -1.22 -17.68
CA TYR A 98 11.58 -2.35 -17.26
C TYR A 98 10.71 -2.04 -16.06
N SER A 99 10.82 -0.84 -15.50
CA SER A 99 10.08 -0.37 -14.32
C SER A 99 9.22 0.84 -14.63
N SER A 100 8.55 0.84 -15.78
CA SER A 100 7.81 2.00 -16.30
C SER A 100 6.31 1.81 -16.20
N LEU A 101 5.60 2.90 -15.96
CA LEU A 101 4.16 3.00 -16.13
C LEU A 101 3.79 3.07 -17.63
N PRO A 102 2.52 2.80 -17.98
CA PRO A 102 2.05 2.90 -19.37
C PRO A 102 2.27 4.28 -19.99
N GLY A 103 2.63 4.32 -21.26
CA GLY A 103 2.69 5.55 -22.07
C GLY A 103 3.99 6.34 -22.00
N TRP A 104 4.76 6.24 -20.93
CA TRP A 104 6.05 6.91 -20.81
C TRP A 104 7.05 6.04 -20.06
N MET A 105 8.16 5.76 -20.70
CA MET A 105 9.24 4.98 -20.08
C MET A 105 9.97 5.83 -19.06
N MET A 106 10.32 5.20 -17.93
CA MET A 106 11.17 5.83 -16.91
C MET A 106 12.50 6.23 -17.56
N PRO A 107 12.95 7.48 -17.39
CA PRO A 107 14.25 7.93 -17.88
C PRO A 107 15.37 6.99 -17.41
N PRO A 108 16.41 6.79 -18.23
CA PRO A 108 17.57 5.98 -17.85
C PRO A 108 18.16 6.47 -16.52
N TRP A 109 18.63 5.54 -15.70
CA TRP A 109 19.47 5.85 -14.57
C TRP A 109 20.93 5.90 -15.04
N ASP A 110 21.56 7.07 -14.91
CA ASP A 110 22.86 7.33 -15.53
C ASP A 110 24.05 6.74 -14.75
N ASP A 111 23.84 6.34 -13.50
CA ASP A 111 24.87 5.74 -12.66
C ASP A 111 24.84 4.21 -12.69
N ALA A 112 25.21 3.63 -13.83
CA ALA A 112 25.25 2.17 -14.03
C ALA A 112 26.17 1.43 -13.03
N ARG A 113 27.13 2.12 -12.41
CA ARG A 113 28.05 1.52 -11.44
C ARG A 113 27.41 1.32 -10.06
N ARG A 114 26.26 1.97 -9.79
CA ARG A 114 25.52 1.88 -8.53
C ARG A 114 24.31 0.96 -8.60
N GLY A 115 24.22 0.10 -9.61
CA GLY A 115 23.12 -0.84 -9.79
C GLY A 115 21.84 -0.19 -10.34
N PHE A 116 20.69 -0.74 -9.99
CA PHE A 116 19.39 -0.25 -10.49
C PHE A 116 18.97 1.10 -9.87
N PRO A 117 18.00 1.81 -10.47
CA PRO A 117 17.53 3.10 -10.01
C PRO A 117 17.17 3.12 -8.52
N PRO A 118 17.57 4.16 -7.75
CA PRO A 118 17.18 4.32 -6.36
C PRO A 118 15.73 4.78 -6.23
N ARG A 119 15.20 4.69 -5.02
CA ARG A 119 13.87 5.17 -4.62
C ARG A 119 13.55 6.57 -5.15
N ASP A 120 14.48 7.51 -5.00
CA ASP A 120 14.23 8.92 -5.35
C ASP A 120 14.07 9.14 -6.85
N HIS A 121 14.75 8.32 -7.68
CA HIS A 121 14.52 8.33 -9.14
C HIS A 121 13.10 7.87 -9.51
N VAL A 122 12.56 6.91 -8.75
CA VAL A 122 11.16 6.47 -8.92
C VAL A 122 10.18 7.56 -8.49
N VAL A 123 10.46 8.24 -7.37
CA VAL A 123 9.62 9.37 -6.89
C VAL A 123 9.58 10.48 -7.92
N GLU A 124 10.74 10.88 -8.46
CA GLU A 124 10.84 11.88 -9.51
C GLU A 124 10.08 11.46 -10.78
N TYR A 125 10.25 10.21 -11.20
CA TYR A 125 9.52 9.66 -12.35
C TYR A 125 8.01 9.72 -12.16
N LEU A 126 7.48 9.30 -11.02
CA LEU A 126 6.03 9.32 -10.75
C LEU A 126 5.49 10.75 -10.68
N THR A 127 6.25 11.69 -10.12
CA THR A 127 5.90 13.12 -10.09
C THR A 127 5.77 13.67 -11.50
N ARG A 128 6.79 13.47 -12.33
CA ARG A 128 6.79 13.91 -13.73
C ARG A 128 5.75 13.18 -14.58
N TYR A 129 5.42 11.93 -14.24
CA TYR A 129 4.37 11.17 -14.92
C TYR A 129 2.99 11.81 -14.69
N GLU A 130 2.71 12.20 -13.47
CA GLU A 130 1.46 12.89 -13.11
C GLU A 130 1.33 14.22 -13.84
N GLU A 131 2.39 15.01 -13.86
CA GLU A 131 2.46 16.30 -14.57
C GLU A 131 2.32 16.11 -16.09
N ARG A 132 3.09 15.18 -16.66
CA ARG A 132 3.09 14.89 -18.11
C ARG A 132 1.71 14.56 -18.66
N TYR A 133 0.92 13.81 -17.89
CA TYR A 133 -0.42 13.42 -18.28
C TYR A 133 -1.50 14.30 -17.68
N ASP A 134 -1.13 15.39 -17.01
CA ASP A 134 -2.06 16.38 -16.42
C ASP A 134 -3.22 15.66 -15.67
N LEU A 135 -2.89 14.73 -14.77
CA LEU A 135 -3.87 13.86 -14.13
C LEU A 135 -4.68 14.54 -13.03
N LYS A 136 -4.34 15.82 -12.67
CA LYS A 136 -5.08 16.65 -11.71
C LYS A 136 -5.36 15.96 -10.37
N VAL A 137 -4.35 15.24 -9.84
CA VAL A 137 -4.50 14.55 -8.54
C VAL A 137 -4.75 15.56 -7.42
N ARG A 138 -5.82 15.38 -6.66
CA ARG A 138 -6.16 16.22 -5.51
C ARG A 138 -5.44 15.71 -4.26
N ARG A 139 -4.59 16.56 -3.66
CA ARG A 139 -3.77 16.30 -2.45
C ARG A 139 -3.74 17.50 -1.51
N PRO A 140 -3.63 17.29 -0.19
CA PRO A 140 -3.97 16.07 0.52
C PRO A 140 -5.49 15.86 0.54
N CYS A 141 -5.95 14.67 0.17
CA CYS A 141 -7.37 14.35 0.15
C CYS A 141 -7.60 12.89 0.52
N ARG A 142 -7.79 12.62 1.81
CA ARG A 142 -8.04 11.28 2.32
C ARG A 142 -9.50 10.91 2.19
N VAL A 143 -9.79 9.88 1.42
CA VAL A 143 -11.13 9.30 1.36
C VAL A 143 -11.41 8.51 2.64
N GLU A 144 -12.47 8.87 3.31
CA GLU A 144 -12.91 8.28 4.58
C GLU A 144 -13.90 7.14 4.36
N SER A 145 -14.85 7.34 3.42
CA SER A 145 -15.88 6.37 3.13
C SER A 145 -16.29 6.35 1.65
N VAL A 146 -16.70 5.17 1.20
CA VAL A 146 -17.45 4.95 -0.03
C VAL A 146 -18.73 4.21 0.38
N ARG A 147 -19.88 4.76 0.00
CA ARG A 147 -21.20 4.20 0.32
C ARG A 147 -22.13 4.27 -0.89
N ARG A 148 -23.20 3.52 -0.88
CA ARG A 148 -24.25 3.62 -1.90
C ARG A 148 -25.03 4.92 -1.66
N ALA A 149 -25.40 5.59 -2.75
CA ALA A 149 -26.26 6.77 -2.68
C ALA A 149 -27.70 6.41 -2.27
N ASP A 150 -28.12 5.24 -2.74
CA ASP A 150 -29.46 4.66 -2.56
C ASP A 150 -29.37 3.11 -2.62
N ASP A 151 -30.52 2.46 -2.59
CA ASP A 151 -30.63 0.99 -2.67
C ASP A 151 -30.60 0.45 -4.12
N ASP A 152 -30.54 1.32 -5.14
CA ASP A 152 -30.40 0.88 -6.53
C ASP A 152 -28.98 0.31 -6.78
N PRO A 153 -28.85 -0.96 -7.15
CA PRO A 153 -27.54 -1.55 -7.48
C PRO A 153 -26.88 -0.91 -8.71
N ARG A 154 -27.61 -0.14 -9.52
CA ARG A 154 -27.10 0.66 -10.63
C ARG A 154 -26.93 2.14 -10.27
N GLY A 155 -27.39 2.57 -9.09
CA GLY A 155 -27.26 3.92 -8.56
C GLY A 155 -25.81 4.36 -8.40
N ARG A 156 -25.63 5.57 -7.94
CA ARG A 156 -24.28 6.13 -7.78
C ARG A 156 -23.66 5.74 -6.43
N LEU A 157 -22.38 5.88 -6.35
CA LEU A 157 -21.60 5.75 -5.11
C LEU A 157 -21.26 7.15 -4.58
N LEU A 158 -21.42 7.34 -3.29
CA LEU A 158 -20.96 8.55 -2.61
C LEU A 158 -19.57 8.31 -2.04
N VAL A 159 -18.65 9.21 -2.37
CA VAL A 159 -17.26 9.19 -1.92
C VAL A 159 -17.03 10.39 -1.03
N ASP A 160 -16.84 10.14 0.27
CA ASP A 160 -16.65 11.19 1.26
C ASP A 160 -15.15 11.30 1.61
N ALA A 161 -14.65 12.52 1.55
CA ALA A 161 -13.30 12.89 1.97
C ALA A 161 -13.39 14.20 2.78
N ALA A 162 -12.34 14.58 3.50
CA ALA A 162 -12.36 15.78 4.32
C ALA A 162 -12.78 17.03 3.52
N GLY A 163 -13.98 17.56 3.81
CA GLY A 163 -14.55 18.74 3.15
C GLY A 163 -15.01 18.54 1.69
N LEU A 164 -15.08 17.31 1.20
CA LEU A 164 -15.47 16.96 -0.17
C LEU A 164 -16.39 15.75 -0.16
N SER A 165 -17.52 15.83 -0.89
CA SER A 165 -18.35 14.67 -1.21
C SER A 165 -18.57 14.63 -2.72
N LEU A 166 -18.32 13.45 -3.32
CA LEU A 166 -18.50 13.23 -4.74
C LEU A 166 -19.53 12.11 -4.97
N SER A 167 -20.36 12.30 -5.99
CA SER A 167 -21.30 11.29 -6.49
C SER A 167 -20.70 10.65 -7.74
N ALA A 168 -20.28 9.37 -7.67
CA ALA A 168 -19.55 8.69 -8.72
C ALA A 168 -20.34 7.53 -9.31
N ARG A 169 -20.26 7.33 -10.64
CA ARG A 169 -20.80 6.14 -11.31
C ARG A 169 -19.98 4.89 -10.95
N ALA A 170 -18.67 5.05 -10.80
CA ALA A 170 -17.77 3.97 -10.37
C ALA A 170 -16.61 4.48 -9.52
N VAL A 171 -16.05 3.59 -8.71
CA VAL A 171 -14.88 3.85 -7.87
C VAL A 171 -13.79 2.86 -8.18
N VAL A 172 -12.55 3.34 -8.35
CA VAL A 172 -11.35 2.51 -8.46
C VAL A 172 -10.50 2.71 -7.21
N SER A 173 -10.46 1.69 -6.35
CA SER A 173 -9.58 1.67 -5.20
C SER A 173 -8.17 1.28 -5.65
N ALA A 174 -7.21 2.19 -5.44
CA ALA A 174 -5.79 2.05 -5.78
C ALA A 174 -4.88 2.47 -4.61
N THR A 175 -5.37 2.31 -3.38
CA THR A 175 -4.74 2.78 -2.14
C THR A 175 -3.55 1.95 -1.68
N GLY A 176 -3.27 0.82 -2.35
CA GLY A 176 -2.16 -0.06 -2.03
C GLY A 176 -2.24 -0.65 -0.62
N THR A 177 -1.06 -0.83 -0.03
CA THR A 177 -0.93 -1.55 1.24
C THR A 177 -0.11 -0.80 2.29
N TRP A 178 0.58 0.27 1.92
CA TRP A 178 1.56 0.97 2.77
C TRP A 178 1.00 1.45 4.11
N ASP A 179 -0.21 1.98 4.14
CA ASP A 179 -0.88 2.48 5.34
C ASP A 179 -1.33 1.36 6.31
N ARG A 180 -1.09 0.09 5.95
CA ARG A 180 -1.50 -1.08 6.73
C ARG A 180 -0.35 -2.05 6.96
N PRO A 181 0.75 -1.65 7.63
CA PRO A 181 1.80 -2.56 8.04
C PRO A 181 1.22 -3.69 8.92
N PHE A 182 1.66 -4.92 8.68
CA PHE A 182 1.21 -6.07 9.46
C PHE A 182 2.13 -6.30 10.66
N TRP A 183 1.63 -5.99 11.83
CA TRP A 183 2.28 -6.30 13.09
C TRP A 183 1.78 -7.67 13.58
N PRO A 184 2.66 -8.68 13.71
CA PRO A 184 2.28 -9.95 14.31
C PRO A 184 2.07 -9.78 15.81
N THR A 185 1.42 -10.75 16.43
CA THR A 185 1.29 -10.79 17.89
C THR A 185 2.11 -11.97 18.42
N TYR A 186 3.09 -11.67 19.26
CA TYR A 186 3.90 -12.65 19.94
C TYR A 186 3.86 -12.45 21.46
N PRO A 187 3.95 -13.54 22.26
CA PRO A 187 4.10 -13.44 23.71
C PRO A 187 5.31 -12.57 24.06
N GLY A 188 5.16 -11.72 25.06
CA GLY A 188 6.25 -10.88 25.57
C GLY A 188 6.52 -9.59 24.80
N MET A 189 5.87 -9.30 23.67
CA MET A 189 6.11 -8.06 22.91
C MET A 189 6.01 -6.78 23.74
N ARG A 190 5.07 -6.72 24.69
CA ARG A 190 4.90 -5.55 25.59
C ARG A 190 5.95 -5.48 26.70
N ALA A 191 6.57 -6.60 27.04
CA ALA A 191 7.60 -6.67 28.07
C ALA A 191 9.01 -6.41 27.52
N PHE A 192 9.20 -6.52 26.24
CA PHE A 192 10.49 -6.24 25.59
C PHE A 192 10.85 -4.76 25.72
N ARG A 193 12.01 -4.50 26.32
CA ARG A 193 12.51 -3.14 26.59
C ARG A 193 13.27 -2.54 25.43
N GLY A 194 13.69 -3.35 24.46
CA GLY A 194 14.36 -2.91 23.25
C GLY A 194 13.39 -2.24 22.25
N ARG A 195 13.95 -1.70 21.20
CA ARG A 195 13.20 -1.04 20.12
C ARG A 195 12.50 -2.07 19.23
N GLN A 196 11.22 -1.87 18.94
CA GLN A 196 10.51 -2.63 17.92
C GLN A 196 10.11 -1.70 16.78
N LEU A 197 10.47 -2.03 15.56
CA LEU A 197 10.04 -1.31 14.37
C LEU A 197 9.53 -2.27 13.29
N HIS A 198 8.54 -1.81 12.56
CA HIS A 198 8.14 -2.46 11.31
C HIS A 198 9.06 -1.97 10.18
N ALA A 199 9.24 -2.76 9.11
CA ALA A 199 10.04 -2.35 7.94
C ALA A 199 9.60 -1.00 7.35
N SER A 200 8.32 -0.61 7.49
CA SER A 200 7.82 0.72 7.08
C SER A 200 8.38 1.87 7.91
N GLY A 201 8.88 1.61 9.11
CA GLY A 201 9.52 2.60 9.99
C GLY A 201 11.04 2.62 9.88
N TYR A 202 11.66 1.66 9.18
CA TYR A 202 13.09 1.64 8.93
C TYR A 202 13.47 2.72 7.89
N ARG A 203 14.56 3.46 8.12
CA ARG A 203 15.05 4.50 7.21
C ARG A 203 16.46 4.27 6.73
N ALA A 204 17.39 4.07 7.65
CA ALA A 204 18.80 3.87 7.35
C ALA A 204 19.49 3.03 8.45
N PRO A 205 20.59 2.34 8.14
CA PRO A 205 21.26 1.47 9.10
C PRO A 205 21.91 2.21 10.26
N GLY A 206 22.30 3.48 10.08
CA GLY A 206 23.01 4.25 11.08
C GLY A 206 22.31 4.39 12.44
N GLU A 207 20.96 4.36 12.46
CA GLU A 207 20.19 4.40 13.70
C GLU A 207 20.38 3.17 14.60
N LEU A 208 20.94 2.09 14.05
CA LEU A 208 21.12 0.79 14.71
C LEU A 208 22.60 0.45 14.91
N ALA A 209 23.50 1.41 14.67
CA ALA A 209 24.94 1.19 14.78
C ALA A 209 25.35 0.66 16.17
N GLY A 210 26.18 -0.39 16.19
CA GLY A 210 26.69 -1.02 17.40
C GLY A 210 25.68 -1.86 18.18
N GLN A 211 24.42 -1.97 17.72
CA GLN A 211 23.38 -2.72 18.39
C GLN A 211 23.36 -4.19 17.98
N SER A 212 22.67 -5.02 18.80
CA SER A 212 22.27 -6.37 18.45
C SER A 212 20.82 -6.33 17.91
N VAL A 213 20.64 -6.68 16.64
CA VAL A 213 19.37 -6.50 15.92
C VAL A 213 18.82 -7.83 15.40
N VAL A 214 17.59 -8.14 15.73
CA VAL A 214 16.85 -9.28 15.14
C VAL A 214 16.02 -8.81 13.98
N VAL A 215 16.23 -9.34 12.76
CA VAL A 215 15.44 -9.07 11.56
C VAL A 215 14.50 -10.24 11.32
N VAL A 216 13.19 -9.96 11.30
CA VAL A 216 12.12 -10.94 11.17
C VAL A 216 11.49 -10.89 9.79
N GLY A 217 11.50 -12.00 9.05
CA GLY A 217 10.82 -12.12 7.77
C GLY A 217 11.66 -12.80 6.69
N GLY A 218 11.02 -13.44 5.72
CA GLY A 218 11.68 -14.27 4.70
C GLY A 218 11.56 -13.72 3.27
N GLY A 219 11.25 -12.42 3.09
CA GLY A 219 11.09 -11.79 1.76
C GLY A 219 12.16 -10.73 1.47
N ASN A 220 12.00 -10.04 0.32
CA ASN A 220 12.94 -9.04 -0.18
C ASN A 220 13.28 -7.95 0.84
N SER A 221 12.28 -7.37 1.52
CA SER A 221 12.53 -6.31 2.50
C SER A 221 13.41 -6.78 3.66
N ALA A 222 13.19 -8.01 4.15
CA ALA A 222 14.01 -8.56 5.24
C ALA A 222 15.46 -8.76 4.79
N ALA A 223 15.67 -9.36 3.62
CA ALA A 223 17.02 -9.63 3.10
C ALA A 223 17.80 -8.32 2.82
N GLN A 224 17.14 -7.31 2.22
CA GLN A 224 17.77 -6.03 1.91
C GLN A 224 18.06 -5.20 3.17
N ILE A 225 17.12 -5.11 4.12
CA ILE A 225 17.33 -4.42 5.40
C ILE A 225 18.41 -5.14 6.22
N LEU A 226 18.40 -6.46 6.27
CA LEU A 226 19.46 -7.25 6.90
C LEU A 226 20.82 -6.95 6.28
N ALA A 227 20.91 -6.89 4.95
CA ALA A 227 22.12 -6.58 4.23
C ALA A 227 22.71 -5.21 4.61
N GLU A 228 21.86 -4.19 4.75
CA GLU A 228 22.27 -2.85 5.19
C GLU A 228 22.64 -2.82 6.68
N VAL A 229 21.78 -3.32 7.56
CA VAL A 229 21.95 -3.25 9.01
C VAL A 229 23.20 -4.03 9.45
N SER A 230 23.50 -5.16 8.80
CA SER A 230 24.69 -5.97 9.10
C SER A 230 26.02 -5.30 8.81
N THR A 231 26.03 -4.13 8.16
CA THR A 231 27.27 -3.35 7.98
C THR A 231 27.66 -2.53 9.20
N VAL A 232 26.72 -2.28 10.11
CA VAL A 232 26.90 -1.39 11.27
C VAL A 232 26.49 -2.01 12.61
N ALA A 233 25.80 -3.16 12.59
CA ALA A 233 25.22 -3.81 13.76
C ALA A 233 25.46 -5.33 13.72
N GLN A 234 25.37 -5.99 14.88
CA GLN A 234 25.28 -7.44 14.95
C GLN A 234 23.86 -7.86 14.60
N THR A 235 23.69 -8.78 13.64
CA THR A 235 22.37 -9.15 13.17
C THR A 235 22.07 -10.62 13.33
N THR A 236 20.82 -10.93 13.68
CA THR A 236 20.26 -12.27 13.64
C THR A 236 19.02 -12.27 12.76
N TRP A 237 19.03 -13.10 11.72
CA TRP A 237 17.90 -13.22 10.82
C TRP A 237 17.00 -14.37 11.24
N VAL A 238 15.69 -14.14 11.42
CA VAL A 238 14.72 -15.16 11.81
C VAL A 238 13.55 -15.23 10.84
N THR A 239 13.14 -16.44 10.50
CA THR A 239 12.08 -16.69 9.51
C THR A 239 11.19 -17.86 9.92
N THR A 240 9.93 -17.83 9.48
CA THR A 240 9.00 -18.96 9.68
C THR A 240 9.21 -20.11 8.69
N ARG A 241 9.89 -19.85 7.57
CA ARG A 241 10.22 -20.81 6.52
C ARG A 241 11.61 -20.51 6.01
N ARG A 242 12.32 -21.56 5.54
CA ARG A 242 13.63 -21.35 4.92
C ARG A 242 13.53 -20.34 3.77
N PRO A 243 14.37 -19.29 3.76
CA PRO A 243 14.40 -18.33 2.66
C PRO A 243 14.71 -19.00 1.33
N ARG A 244 14.06 -18.55 0.26
CA ARG A 244 14.29 -19.02 -1.10
C ARG A 244 14.84 -17.87 -1.93
N PHE A 245 16.09 -17.98 -2.29
CA PHE A 245 16.77 -17.00 -3.12
C PHE A 245 16.55 -17.32 -4.61
N LEU A 246 16.35 -16.27 -5.41
CA LEU A 246 16.43 -16.42 -6.86
C LEU A 246 17.88 -16.63 -7.28
N PRO A 247 18.10 -17.26 -8.45
CA PRO A 247 19.44 -17.28 -9.08
C PRO A 247 20.00 -15.86 -9.26
N ASP A 248 21.32 -15.71 -9.22
CA ASP A 248 21.99 -14.42 -9.24
C ASP A 248 21.80 -13.62 -10.53
N ASP A 249 21.48 -14.28 -11.63
CA ASP A 249 21.18 -13.73 -12.95
C ASP A 249 19.70 -13.40 -13.15
N VAL A 250 18.85 -13.73 -12.18
CA VAL A 250 17.41 -13.44 -12.22
C VAL A 250 17.13 -12.09 -11.57
N ASP A 251 16.86 -11.09 -12.38
CA ASP A 251 16.39 -9.77 -11.97
C ASP A 251 14.93 -9.52 -12.37
N GLY A 252 14.48 -8.28 -12.22
CA GLY A 252 13.10 -7.89 -12.55
C GLY A 252 12.74 -8.15 -14.02
N ARG A 253 13.69 -8.17 -14.96
CA ARG A 253 13.41 -8.48 -16.37
C ARG A 253 12.85 -9.89 -16.50
N VAL A 254 13.51 -10.87 -15.88
CA VAL A 254 13.06 -12.27 -15.88
C VAL A 254 11.74 -12.42 -15.15
N LEU A 255 11.58 -11.74 -13.99
CA LEU A 255 10.35 -11.78 -13.21
C LEU A 255 9.15 -11.23 -13.99
N PHE A 256 9.31 -10.11 -14.69
CA PHE A 256 8.25 -9.52 -15.50
C PHE A 256 7.94 -10.36 -16.76
N ALA A 257 8.96 -10.94 -17.41
CA ALA A 257 8.77 -11.88 -18.51
C ALA A 257 7.98 -13.12 -18.05
N THR A 258 8.34 -13.71 -16.91
CA THR A 258 7.65 -14.85 -16.33
C THR A 258 6.21 -14.53 -15.93
N ALA A 259 5.97 -13.32 -15.36
CA ALA A 259 4.62 -12.86 -15.03
C ALA A 259 3.76 -12.69 -16.28
N ARG A 260 4.32 -12.15 -17.37
CA ARG A 260 3.65 -12.00 -18.66
C ARG A 260 3.32 -13.36 -19.27
N ALA A 261 4.30 -14.27 -19.33
CA ALA A 261 4.08 -15.62 -19.85
C ALA A 261 2.99 -16.37 -19.10
N ARG A 262 2.83 -16.11 -17.78
CA ARG A 262 1.73 -16.66 -16.99
C ARG A 262 0.38 -16.09 -17.43
N ILE A 263 0.29 -14.81 -17.72
CA ILE A 263 -0.97 -14.17 -18.18
C ILE A 263 -1.35 -14.81 -19.53
N GLU A 264 -0.43 -14.87 -20.47
CA GLU A 264 -0.65 -15.46 -21.79
C GLU A 264 -1.07 -16.94 -21.68
N ALA A 265 -0.40 -17.72 -20.81
CA ALA A 265 -0.76 -19.12 -20.59
C ALA A 265 -2.17 -19.27 -19.98
N LEU A 266 -2.57 -18.39 -19.06
CA LEU A 266 -3.92 -18.43 -18.47
C LEU A 266 -5.01 -18.05 -19.49
N GLU A 267 -4.74 -17.07 -20.37
CA GLU A 267 -5.64 -16.69 -21.46
C GLU A 267 -5.83 -17.86 -22.46
N GLU A 268 -4.80 -18.69 -22.64
CA GLU A 268 -4.85 -19.89 -23.49
C GLU A 268 -5.32 -21.15 -22.74
N GLY A 269 -5.74 -21.03 -21.46
CA GLY A 269 -6.21 -22.17 -20.64
C GLY A 269 -5.10 -23.13 -20.22
N ARG A 270 -3.80 -22.72 -20.29
CA ARG A 270 -2.65 -23.53 -19.89
C ARG A 270 -2.19 -23.20 -18.46
N GLU A 271 -1.68 -24.21 -17.75
CA GLU A 271 -1.05 -24.00 -16.45
C GLU A 271 0.37 -23.43 -16.59
N HIS A 272 0.72 -22.46 -15.74
CA HIS A 272 2.06 -21.89 -15.63
C HIS A 272 2.38 -21.56 -14.18
N ALA A 273 3.50 -22.05 -13.66
CA ALA A 273 3.91 -21.88 -12.27
C ALA A 273 4.11 -20.41 -11.85
N GLY A 274 4.36 -19.54 -12.82
CA GLY A 274 4.59 -18.12 -12.58
C GLY A 274 5.84 -17.86 -11.74
N VAL A 275 5.94 -16.65 -11.20
CA VAL A 275 7.08 -16.17 -10.41
C VAL A 275 7.26 -16.94 -9.10
N ALA A 276 6.19 -17.49 -8.52
CA ALA A 276 6.24 -18.21 -7.26
C ALA A 276 7.13 -19.47 -7.27
N GLY A 277 7.39 -20.03 -8.45
CA GLY A 277 8.32 -21.16 -8.63
C GLY A 277 9.80 -20.79 -8.56
N LEU A 278 10.16 -19.51 -8.79
CA LEU A 278 11.55 -19.08 -8.90
C LEU A 278 12.22 -18.77 -7.56
N GLY A 279 11.46 -18.34 -6.54
CA GLY A 279 11.97 -17.91 -5.23
C GLY A 279 11.26 -16.66 -4.72
N ASP A 280 11.67 -16.19 -3.54
CA ASP A 280 11.02 -15.06 -2.88
C ASP A 280 11.95 -13.83 -2.77
N ILE A 281 13.27 -14.01 -2.89
CA ILE A 281 14.28 -12.98 -2.65
C ILE A 281 15.13 -12.77 -3.91
N VAL A 282 15.07 -11.57 -4.46
CA VAL A 282 15.91 -11.14 -5.58
C VAL A 282 17.31 -10.84 -5.08
N MET A 283 18.32 -11.39 -5.76
CA MET A 283 19.72 -11.21 -5.40
C MET A 283 20.26 -9.87 -5.95
N VAL A 284 19.78 -8.76 -5.37
CA VAL A 284 20.35 -7.44 -5.63
C VAL A 284 21.77 -7.34 -5.03
N ASP A 285 22.58 -6.40 -5.49
CA ASP A 285 24.01 -6.33 -5.14
C ASP A 285 24.25 -6.32 -3.62
N SER A 286 23.49 -5.53 -2.87
CA SER A 286 23.62 -5.50 -1.40
C SER A 286 23.32 -6.85 -0.73
N VAL A 287 22.41 -7.63 -1.29
CA VAL A 287 22.09 -8.98 -0.79
C VAL A 287 23.17 -9.98 -1.18
N LYS A 288 23.79 -9.86 -2.38
CA LYS A 288 24.97 -10.67 -2.79
C LYS A 288 26.14 -10.40 -1.85
N ASP A 289 26.45 -9.12 -1.60
CA ASP A 289 27.49 -8.72 -0.67
C ASP A 289 27.25 -9.26 0.75
N ALA A 290 26.01 -9.25 1.23
CA ALA A 290 25.65 -9.82 2.52
C ALA A 290 25.82 -11.35 2.56
N ARG A 291 25.55 -12.04 1.44
CA ARG A 291 25.85 -13.48 1.31
C ARG A 291 27.34 -13.77 1.41
N GLU A 292 28.17 -12.98 0.72
CA GLU A 292 29.63 -13.12 0.76
C GLU A 292 30.20 -12.86 2.15
N ARG A 293 29.60 -11.95 2.93
CA ARG A 293 29.93 -11.72 4.35
C ARG A 293 29.39 -12.81 5.28
N GLY A 294 28.67 -13.80 4.79
CA GLY A 294 28.11 -14.89 5.59
C GLY A 294 26.91 -14.46 6.46
N VAL A 295 26.18 -13.40 6.08
CA VAL A 295 25.09 -12.82 6.90
C VAL A 295 23.75 -13.52 6.65
N LEU A 296 23.56 -14.13 5.47
CA LEU A 296 22.26 -14.67 5.04
C LEU A 296 21.93 -16.06 5.62
N HIS A 297 22.18 -16.24 6.91
CA HIS A 297 21.83 -17.47 7.63
C HIS A 297 20.60 -17.25 8.50
N ALA A 298 19.43 -17.69 8.01
CA ALA A 298 18.18 -17.58 8.77
C ALA A 298 18.05 -18.68 9.82
N GLN A 299 17.69 -18.26 11.03
CA GLN A 299 17.28 -19.13 12.11
C GLN A 299 15.76 -19.34 12.11
N PRO A 300 15.24 -20.41 12.70
CA PRO A 300 13.81 -20.59 12.93
C PRO A 300 13.22 -19.41 13.72
N MET A 301 11.93 -19.17 13.54
CA MET A 301 11.21 -18.13 14.27
C MET A 301 11.22 -18.42 15.78
N PHE A 302 11.52 -17.43 16.60
CA PHE A 302 11.41 -17.50 18.05
C PHE A 302 9.94 -17.65 18.50
N THR A 303 9.72 -18.14 19.72
CA THR A 303 8.37 -18.37 20.27
C THR A 303 7.86 -17.18 21.09
N ARG A 304 8.75 -16.39 21.67
CA ARG A 304 8.38 -15.22 22.50
C ARG A 304 9.50 -14.19 22.55
N LEU A 305 9.15 -12.98 22.93
CA LEU A 305 10.10 -11.96 23.36
C LEU A 305 10.26 -12.05 24.89
N THR A 306 11.45 -11.72 25.36
CA THR A 306 11.75 -11.52 26.79
C THR A 306 11.92 -10.03 27.05
N ALA A 307 12.22 -9.63 28.29
CA ALA A 307 12.52 -8.23 28.59
C ALA A 307 13.72 -7.72 27.81
N ASP A 308 14.71 -8.56 27.52
CA ASP A 308 16.00 -8.18 26.96
C ASP A 308 16.31 -8.81 25.59
N GLY A 309 15.36 -9.55 25.00
CA GLY A 309 15.64 -10.24 23.74
C GLY A 309 14.53 -11.16 23.26
N VAL A 310 14.92 -12.27 22.66
CA VAL A 310 14.02 -13.29 22.11
C VAL A 310 14.35 -14.67 22.66
N ALA A 311 13.38 -15.59 22.68
CA ALA A 311 13.55 -16.95 23.17
C ALA A 311 12.88 -17.98 22.25
N TRP A 312 13.54 -19.11 22.04
CA TRP A 312 13.03 -20.26 21.28
C TRP A 312 12.37 -21.32 22.19
N ALA A 313 11.72 -22.29 21.55
CA ALA A 313 10.99 -23.35 22.26
C ALA A 313 11.91 -24.28 23.05
N ASP A 314 13.16 -24.44 22.63
CA ASP A 314 14.18 -25.26 23.29
C ASP A 314 14.81 -24.58 24.52
N GLY A 315 14.36 -23.37 24.87
CA GLY A 315 14.89 -22.60 25.99
C GLY A 315 16.07 -21.67 25.61
N THR A 316 16.61 -21.76 24.39
CA THR A 316 17.65 -20.87 23.93
C THR A 316 17.15 -19.41 23.94
N THR A 317 18.00 -18.47 24.34
CA THR A 317 17.72 -17.04 24.38
C THR A 317 18.79 -16.26 23.64
N LEU A 318 18.40 -15.13 23.06
CA LEU A 318 19.30 -14.15 22.44
C LEU A 318 18.94 -12.76 22.95
N ALA A 319 19.90 -12.10 23.56
CA ALA A 319 19.76 -10.70 23.93
C ALA A 319 19.83 -9.83 22.65
N CYS A 320 18.95 -8.85 22.56
CA CYS A 320 18.96 -7.90 21.45
C CYS A 320 18.41 -6.54 21.86
N ASP A 321 18.90 -5.50 21.20
CA ASP A 321 18.49 -4.10 21.41
C ASP A 321 17.30 -3.72 20.54
N ALA A 322 17.15 -4.36 19.40
CA ALA A 322 16.07 -4.05 18.46
C ALA A 322 15.53 -5.29 17.72
N VAL A 323 14.23 -5.22 17.35
CA VAL A 323 13.58 -6.19 16.47
C VAL A 323 12.95 -5.43 15.29
N ILE A 324 13.33 -5.79 14.07
CA ILE A 324 12.75 -5.23 12.83
C ILE A 324 11.77 -6.26 12.25
N TRP A 325 10.49 -5.88 12.24
CA TRP A 325 9.41 -6.72 11.70
C TRP A 325 9.23 -6.47 10.20
N CYS A 326 9.82 -7.32 9.37
CA CYS A 326 9.63 -7.34 7.91
C CYS A 326 8.48 -8.30 7.54
N THR A 327 7.34 -8.10 8.15
CA THR A 327 6.18 -9.01 8.13
C THR A 327 5.13 -8.64 7.09
N GLY A 328 5.47 -7.67 6.22
CA GLY A 328 4.64 -7.27 5.09
C GLY A 328 3.48 -6.34 5.50
N PHE A 329 2.51 -6.24 4.60
CA PHE A 329 1.43 -5.27 4.67
C PHE A 329 0.09 -5.91 4.33
N ARG A 330 -1.00 -5.25 4.69
CA ARG A 330 -2.37 -5.63 4.32
C ARG A 330 -2.99 -4.57 3.42
N PRO A 331 -3.95 -4.92 2.56
CA PRO A 331 -4.66 -3.93 1.72
C PRO A 331 -5.33 -2.82 2.54
N ALA A 332 -5.18 -1.57 2.10
CA ALA A 332 -5.72 -0.39 2.78
C ALA A 332 -7.17 -0.10 2.33
N LEU A 333 -8.11 -0.98 2.68
CA LEU A 333 -9.49 -0.99 2.18
C LEU A 333 -10.53 -0.44 3.17
N ARG A 334 -10.12 0.34 4.18
CA ARG A 334 -11.03 0.82 5.22
C ARG A 334 -12.18 1.67 4.66
N HIS A 335 -11.91 2.48 3.66
CA HIS A 335 -12.87 3.36 2.99
C HIS A 335 -14.02 2.61 2.31
N LEU A 336 -13.83 1.32 1.96
CA LEU A 336 -14.87 0.47 1.36
C LEU A 336 -15.75 -0.26 2.39
N ARG A 337 -15.50 -0.12 3.70
CA ARG A 337 -16.28 -0.82 4.73
C ARG A 337 -17.78 -0.54 4.70
N PRO A 338 -18.26 0.70 4.44
CA PRO A 338 -19.69 0.99 4.41
C PRO A 338 -20.44 0.25 3.30
N LEU A 339 -19.74 -0.23 2.27
CA LEU A 339 -20.35 -1.04 1.20
C LEU A 339 -20.70 -2.48 1.64
N GLY A 340 -20.17 -2.93 2.78
CA GLY A 340 -20.42 -4.27 3.31
C GLY A 340 -19.82 -5.41 2.49
N LEU A 341 -18.83 -5.12 1.61
CA LEU A 341 -18.18 -6.13 0.76
C LEU A 341 -17.48 -7.19 1.62
N ARG A 342 -17.83 -8.44 1.42
CA ARG A 342 -17.30 -9.56 2.21
C ARG A 342 -15.87 -9.88 1.82
N ALA A 343 -14.94 -9.60 2.72
CA ALA A 343 -13.54 -9.97 2.55
C ALA A 343 -13.33 -11.46 2.91
N ARG A 344 -12.62 -12.18 2.03
CA ARG A 344 -12.13 -13.53 2.30
C ARG A 344 -10.62 -13.48 2.48
N SER A 345 -10.12 -13.99 3.60
CA SER A 345 -8.67 -13.94 3.93
C SER A 345 -8.05 -12.53 3.80
N GLY A 346 -8.83 -11.48 4.08
CA GLY A 346 -8.39 -10.08 3.98
C GLY A 346 -8.45 -9.48 2.57
N HIS A 347 -8.96 -10.19 1.57
CA HIS A 347 -9.12 -9.74 0.19
C HIS A 347 -10.61 -9.66 -0.18
N ILE A 348 -11.02 -8.61 -0.86
CA ILE A 348 -12.34 -8.51 -1.48
C ILE A 348 -12.31 -9.35 -2.75
N PRO A 349 -13.22 -10.35 -2.94
CA PRO A 349 -13.24 -11.16 -4.15
C PRO A 349 -13.48 -10.29 -5.39
N VAL A 350 -12.65 -10.48 -6.40
CA VAL A 350 -12.71 -9.74 -7.67
C VAL A 350 -12.93 -10.66 -8.85
N GLY A 351 -13.47 -10.11 -9.93
CA GLY A 351 -13.77 -10.82 -11.17
C GLY A 351 -14.24 -9.85 -12.24
N GLY A 352 -15.23 -10.28 -13.03
CA GLY A 352 -15.79 -9.51 -14.14
C GLY A 352 -14.84 -9.37 -15.32
N ALA A 353 -15.23 -8.56 -16.32
CA ALA A 353 -14.47 -8.41 -17.56
C ALA A 353 -13.08 -7.78 -17.40
N SER A 354 -12.85 -7.03 -16.33
CA SER A 354 -11.54 -6.45 -16.00
C SER A 354 -10.69 -7.35 -15.10
N GLY A 355 -11.27 -8.40 -14.50
CA GLY A 355 -10.64 -9.19 -13.44
C GLY A 355 -10.41 -8.42 -12.13
N THR A 356 -10.91 -7.19 -12.02
CA THR A 356 -10.68 -6.28 -10.88
C THR A 356 -11.98 -5.78 -10.23
N GLN A 357 -13.14 -6.09 -10.80
CA GLN A 357 -14.45 -5.73 -10.25
C GLN A 357 -14.73 -6.49 -8.97
N ALA A 358 -15.16 -5.82 -7.91
CA ALA A 358 -15.68 -6.50 -6.74
C ALA A 358 -16.92 -7.32 -7.11
N LEU A 359 -16.96 -8.60 -6.74
CA LEU A 359 -18.06 -9.50 -7.16
C LEU A 359 -19.42 -9.08 -6.59
N GLU A 360 -19.43 -8.41 -5.43
CA GLU A 360 -20.68 -7.99 -4.76
C GLU A 360 -21.14 -6.58 -5.13
N ASP A 361 -20.26 -5.77 -5.75
CA ASP A 361 -20.61 -4.45 -6.27
C ASP A 361 -19.74 -4.11 -7.49
N PRO A 362 -20.24 -4.31 -8.72
CA PRO A 362 -19.48 -4.15 -9.95
C PRO A 362 -19.05 -2.71 -10.25
N ARG A 363 -19.57 -1.71 -9.51
CA ARG A 363 -19.17 -0.31 -9.59
C ARG A 363 -17.81 -0.07 -8.89
N VAL A 364 -17.33 -1.03 -8.09
CA VAL A 364 -16.07 -0.95 -7.34
C VAL A 364 -15.01 -1.81 -8.01
N HIS A 365 -13.89 -1.19 -8.37
CA HIS A 365 -12.72 -1.86 -8.92
C HIS A 365 -11.54 -1.76 -7.95
N LEU A 366 -10.69 -2.78 -7.93
CA LEU A 366 -9.49 -2.85 -7.09
C LEU A 366 -8.26 -3.06 -7.97
N VAL A 367 -7.28 -2.14 -7.91
CA VAL A 367 -6.08 -2.15 -8.75
C VAL A 367 -4.82 -1.98 -7.91
N GLY A 368 -3.78 -2.77 -8.20
CA GLY A 368 -2.47 -2.57 -7.58
C GLY A 368 -2.24 -3.28 -6.25
N TYR A 369 -3.08 -4.26 -5.89
CA TYR A 369 -2.96 -4.97 -4.61
C TYR A 369 -2.21 -6.31 -4.68
N GLY A 370 -1.51 -6.59 -5.77
CA GLY A 370 -0.77 -7.83 -5.96
C GLY A 370 -1.58 -8.92 -6.67
N HIS A 371 -1.15 -10.17 -6.52
CA HIS A 371 -1.62 -11.29 -7.36
C HIS A 371 -3.15 -11.46 -7.43
N TRP A 372 -3.88 -11.12 -6.39
CA TRP A 372 -5.34 -11.26 -6.38
C TRP A 372 -6.09 -10.20 -7.21
N THR A 373 -5.42 -9.12 -7.60
CA THR A 373 -5.93 -8.10 -8.55
C THR A 373 -5.21 -8.12 -9.89
N GLY A 374 -4.43 -9.16 -10.14
CA GLY A 374 -3.70 -9.40 -11.39
C GLY A 374 -2.22 -9.74 -11.15
N PRO A 375 -1.61 -10.58 -11.99
CA PRO A 375 -0.19 -10.92 -11.89
C PRO A 375 0.70 -9.68 -11.90
N ALA A 376 1.60 -9.58 -10.92
CA ALA A 376 2.52 -8.45 -10.72
C ALA A 376 1.84 -7.06 -10.58
N SER A 377 0.52 -6.98 -10.36
CA SER A 377 -0.24 -5.70 -10.35
C SER A 377 0.24 -4.69 -9.30
N ALA A 378 0.96 -5.12 -8.26
CA ALA A 378 1.57 -4.23 -7.27
C ALA A 378 2.92 -3.62 -7.72
N THR A 379 3.38 -3.90 -8.94
CA THR A 379 4.64 -3.35 -9.47
C THR A 379 4.38 -2.25 -10.51
N LEU A 380 5.38 -1.40 -10.76
CA LEU A 380 5.30 -0.34 -11.78
C LEU A 380 4.95 -0.91 -13.17
N ALA A 381 5.66 -1.92 -13.61
CA ALA A 381 5.44 -2.53 -14.93
C ALA A 381 4.17 -3.39 -14.98
N GLY A 382 3.84 -4.08 -13.90
CA GLY A 382 2.76 -5.07 -13.89
C GLY A 382 1.36 -4.49 -13.67
N VAL A 383 1.23 -3.23 -13.27
CA VAL A 383 -0.09 -2.61 -13.04
C VAL A 383 -0.84 -2.26 -14.32
N GLY A 384 -0.10 -2.07 -15.43
CA GLY A 384 -0.64 -1.61 -16.71
C GLY A 384 -1.83 -2.43 -17.24
N PRO A 385 -1.75 -3.77 -17.34
CA PRO A 385 -2.85 -4.61 -17.81
C PRO A 385 -4.15 -4.42 -17.01
N SER A 386 -4.08 -4.46 -15.67
CA SER A 386 -5.25 -4.26 -14.81
C SER A 386 -5.86 -2.88 -14.98
N ALA A 387 -5.03 -1.83 -14.99
CA ALA A 387 -5.47 -0.45 -15.19
C ALA A 387 -6.13 -0.24 -16.56
N ARG A 388 -5.58 -0.85 -17.62
CA ARG A 388 -6.16 -0.81 -18.97
C ARG A 388 -7.52 -1.52 -19.03
N ALA A 389 -7.62 -2.69 -18.40
CA ALA A 389 -8.86 -3.47 -18.37
C ALA A 389 -9.98 -2.71 -17.63
N VAL A 390 -9.67 -2.06 -16.50
CA VAL A 390 -10.61 -1.19 -15.79
C VAL A 390 -11.10 -0.05 -16.68
N ALA A 391 -10.19 0.70 -17.31
CA ALA A 391 -10.57 1.80 -18.18
C ALA A 391 -11.47 1.32 -19.33
N ALA A 392 -11.15 0.18 -19.96
CA ALA A 392 -11.97 -0.38 -21.03
C ALA A 392 -13.39 -0.77 -20.59
N VAL A 393 -13.58 -1.19 -19.33
CA VAL A 393 -14.91 -1.48 -18.77
C VAL A 393 -15.68 -0.20 -18.47
N LEU A 394 -15.01 0.78 -17.85
CA LEU A 394 -15.66 2.02 -17.37
C LEU A 394 -16.01 3.02 -18.48
N THR A 395 -15.39 2.89 -19.65
CA THR A 395 -15.60 3.80 -20.79
C THR A 395 -16.35 3.14 -21.96
N ARG A 396 -16.88 1.93 -21.77
CA ARG A 396 -17.83 1.35 -22.73
C ARG A 396 -19.12 2.19 -22.75
N PRO A 397 -19.62 2.48 -23.95
CA PRO A 397 -20.89 3.20 -24.11
C PRO A 397 -22.08 2.45 -23.51
#